data_75533bb57c7117e52b24287de252d83f
#
_entry.id   75533bb57c7117e52b24287de252d83f
#
_cell.length_a   1.000
_cell.length_b   1.000
_cell.length_c   1.000
_cell.angle_alpha   90.00
_cell.angle_beta   90.00
_cell.angle_gamma   90.00
#
_symmetry.space_group_name_H-M   'P 1'
#
loop_
_entity.id
_entity.type
_entity.pdbx_description
1 polymer ?
#
loop_
_entity_poly.entity_id
_entity_poly.type
_entity_poly.pdbx_seq_one_letter_code
_entity_poly.pdbx_strand_id
1 'polypeptide(L)'
;MAAEVQPKLGRKDFVADQEVRWCPGCGDYSILANVQKLMPELGIPREDLVFISGIGCSSRFPYYMNTYGFHTIHGRAPAFATGVKTANPDLSVWVVTGDGDGLSIGGNHLLHLVRRNLDMQILLFNNQVYGLTKGQYSPTSVLGMKSKSSPEGSIDHPVDPISFALGCGATFVARTIDVDAKHMQQVLKRAYDHKGTAFVEILQNCPVFNDGIWEDVEDRKTRAQNTIVLEHGEPLVFGTPENRKGILMYHGRPSIIAVSYTHLRAHETRSNLVCRLLLEKKKKK
;
A
#
# COMPACT_ATOMS: atom_id res chain seq x y z
N MET A 1 7.94 -42.84 -5.65
CA MET A 1 8.65 -41.71 -6.26
C MET A 1 9.12 -40.84 -5.13
N ALA A 2 10.45 -40.65 -4.97
CA ALA A 2 11.01 -39.77 -3.95
C ALA A 2 10.56 -38.34 -4.27
N ALA A 3 9.99 -37.63 -3.31
CA ALA A 3 9.67 -36.22 -3.45
C ALA A 3 11.00 -35.48 -3.72
N GLU A 4 11.12 -34.88 -4.89
CA GLU A 4 12.22 -33.98 -5.22
C GLU A 4 12.23 -32.85 -4.19
N VAL A 5 13.26 -32.80 -3.35
CA VAL A 5 13.44 -31.71 -2.40
C VAL A 5 13.76 -30.47 -3.23
N GLN A 6 12.77 -29.62 -3.43
CA GLN A 6 13.00 -28.34 -4.12
C GLN A 6 14.05 -27.52 -3.31
N PRO A 7 15.03 -26.94 -4.00
CA PRO A 7 16.05 -26.14 -3.32
C PRO A 7 15.38 -24.96 -2.60
N LYS A 8 15.79 -24.71 -1.36
CA LYS A 8 15.28 -23.59 -0.57
C LYS A 8 15.69 -22.28 -1.23
N LEU A 9 14.74 -21.59 -1.84
CA LEU A 9 14.94 -20.28 -2.47
C LEU A 9 15.30 -19.22 -1.42
N GLY A 10 16.19 -18.30 -1.79
CA GLY A 10 16.54 -17.13 -1.01
C GLY A 10 16.14 -15.84 -1.74
N ARG A 11 16.29 -14.68 -1.07
CA ARG A 11 15.96 -13.37 -1.68
C ARG A 11 16.59 -13.19 -3.07
N LYS A 12 17.85 -13.61 -3.27
CA LYS A 12 18.59 -13.42 -4.53
C LYS A 12 17.93 -14.11 -5.72
N ASP A 13 17.20 -15.20 -5.47
CA ASP A 13 16.51 -15.94 -6.51
C ASP A 13 15.31 -15.18 -7.09
N PHE A 14 14.80 -14.16 -6.36
CA PHE A 14 13.70 -13.30 -6.77
C PHE A 14 14.18 -11.95 -7.32
N VAL A 15 15.47 -11.72 -7.43
CA VAL A 15 16.05 -10.50 -8.04
C VAL A 15 16.26 -10.77 -9.53
N ALA A 16 15.66 -9.95 -10.40
CA ALA A 16 15.90 -10.02 -11.83
C ALA A 16 17.31 -9.53 -12.18
N ASP A 17 17.75 -9.86 -13.39
CA ASP A 17 19.03 -9.41 -13.96
C ASP A 17 19.00 -7.96 -14.50
N GLN A 18 17.85 -7.31 -14.35
CA GLN A 18 17.64 -5.94 -14.82
C GLN A 18 18.15 -4.89 -13.83
N GLU A 19 18.81 -3.87 -14.34
CA GLU A 19 19.20 -2.70 -13.55
C GLU A 19 17.94 -1.93 -13.09
N VAL A 20 17.85 -1.69 -11.78
CA VAL A 20 16.74 -0.90 -11.21
C VAL A 20 16.95 0.59 -11.53
N ARG A 21 15.97 1.21 -12.21
CA ARG A 21 16.07 2.57 -12.77
C ARG A 21 15.06 3.54 -12.15
N TRP A 22 14.87 3.47 -10.85
CA TRP A 22 14.18 4.52 -10.10
C TRP A 22 15.16 5.65 -9.71
N CYS A 23 14.60 6.78 -9.29
CA CYS A 23 15.42 7.91 -8.81
C CYS A 23 16.18 7.53 -7.52
N PRO A 24 17.39 8.04 -7.31
CA PRO A 24 18.09 7.87 -6.03
C PRO A 24 17.22 8.34 -4.85
N GLY A 25 17.11 7.53 -3.81
CA GLY A 25 16.29 7.82 -2.63
C GLY A 25 14.79 7.55 -2.78
N CYS A 26 14.34 7.04 -3.92
CA CYS A 26 12.93 6.66 -4.12
C CYS A 26 12.52 5.52 -3.19
N GLY A 27 11.35 5.64 -2.55
CA GLY A 27 10.80 4.61 -1.68
C GLY A 27 10.51 3.28 -2.36
N ASP A 28 10.36 3.27 -3.69
CA ASP A 28 10.14 2.05 -4.48
C ASP A 28 11.25 1.01 -4.29
N TYR A 29 12.50 1.44 -4.05
CA TYR A 29 13.63 0.54 -3.73
C TYR A 29 13.39 -0.26 -2.44
N SER A 30 12.91 0.42 -1.41
CA SER A 30 12.59 -0.22 -0.13
C SER A 30 11.46 -1.23 -0.28
N ILE A 31 10.41 -0.87 -1.01
CA ILE A 31 9.24 -1.73 -1.24
C ILE A 31 9.67 -2.98 -2.03
N LEU A 32 10.45 -2.81 -3.12
CA LEU A 32 10.97 -3.94 -3.91
C LEU A 32 11.82 -4.88 -3.04
N ALA A 33 12.73 -4.32 -2.25
CA ALA A 33 13.60 -5.11 -1.37
C ALA A 33 12.80 -5.91 -0.33
N ASN A 34 11.73 -5.34 0.21
CA ASN A 34 10.86 -6.02 1.17
C ASN A 34 10.01 -7.11 0.51
N VAL A 35 9.47 -6.89 -0.68
CA VAL A 35 8.75 -7.93 -1.41
C VAL A 35 9.69 -9.07 -1.79
N GLN A 36 10.87 -8.79 -2.35
CA GLN A 36 11.87 -9.81 -2.68
C GLN A 36 12.31 -10.62 -1.45
N LYS A 37 12.34 -10.01 -0.27
CA LYS A 37 12.65 -10.69 0.99
C LYS A 37 11.53 -11.61 1.45
N LEU A 38 10.29 -11.21 1.23
CA LEU A 38 9.11 -12.00 1.63
C LEU A 38 8.92 -13.25 0.77
N MET A 39 9.17 -13.18 -0.54
CA MET A 39 8.84 -14.27 -1.47
C MET A 39 9.36 -15.64 -1.05
N PRO A 40 10.64 -15.81 -0.62
CA PRO A 40 11.13 -17.10 -0.13
C PRO A 40 10.36 -17.65 1.07
N GLU A 41 9.84 -16.75 1.93
CA GLU A 41 9.13 -17.11 3.15
C GLU A 41 7.70 -17.65 2.85
N LEU A 42 7.18 -17.35 1.66
CA LEU A 42 5.87 -17.85 1.22
C LEU A 42 5.91 -19.31 0.77
N GLY A 43 7.10 -19.82 0.41
CA GLY A 43 7.27 -21.20 -0.03
C GLY A 43 6.62 -21.53 -1.37
N ILE A 44 6.37 -20.52 -2.21
CA ILE A 44 5.75 -20.66 -3.53
C ILE A 44 6.87 -20.77 -4.58
N PRO A 45 6.76 -21.71 -5.56
CA PRO A 45 7.61 -21.72 -6.73
C PRO A 45 7.56 -20.38 -7.48
N ARG A 46 8.68 -19.94 -8.06
CA ARG A 46 8.75 -18.65 -8.78
C ARG A 46 7.81 -18.61 -9.98
N GLU A 47 7.60 -19.73 -10.62
CA GLU A 47 6.70 -19.92 -11.77
C GLU A 47 5.22 -19.76 -11.40
N ASP A 48 4.86 -19.91 -10.12
CA ASP A 48 3.50 -19.70 -9.64
C ASP A 48 3.24 -18.27 -9.11
N LEU A 49 4.29 -17.45 -9.09
CA LEU A 49 4.21 -16.04 -8.71
C LEU A 49 4.09 -15.16 -9.94
N VAL A 50 3.07 -14.28 -9.97
CA VAL A 50 2.80 -13.37 -11.08
C VAL A 50 2.61 -11.95 -10.60
N PHE A 51 3.49 -11.04 -11.01
CA PHE A 51 3.36 -9.61 -10.75
C PHE A 51 2.77 -8.90 -11.96
N ILE A 52 1.68 -8.15 -11.75
CA ILE A 52 0.94 -7.46 -12.81
C ILE A 52 0.89 -5.98 -12.49
N SER A 53 1.39 -5.14 -13.40
CA SER A 53 1.43 -3.70 -13.19
C SER A 53 0.72 -2.91 -14.29
N GLY A 54 0.30 -1.69 -13.94
CA GLY A 54 -0.18 -0.68 -14.88
C GLY A 54 0.94 0.20 -15.42
N ILE A 55 0.82 1.53 -15.30
CA ILE A 55 1.81 2.51 -15.79
C ILE A 55 2.22 3.45 -14.64
N GLY A 56 3.46 3.85 -14.64
CA GLY A 56 4.07 4.75 -13.66
C GLY A 56 5.38 4.21 -13.09
N CYS A 57 5.96 4.89 -12.10
CA CYS A 57 7.22 4.47 -11.50
C CYS A 57 7.09 3.10 -10.82
N SER A 58 6.07 2.92 -9.98
CA SER A 58 5.75 1.64 -9.33
C SER A 58 5.56 0.49 -10.32
N SER A 59 5.04 0.80 -11.51
CA SER A 59 4.69 -0.20 -12.53
C SER A 59 5.90 -0.83 -13.21
N ARG A 60 7.11 -0.35 -12.95
CA ARG A 60 8.35 -1.03 -13.35
C ARG A 60 8.64 -2.28 -12.52
N PHE A 61 7.89 -2.50 -11.45
CA PHE A 61 8.12 -3.57 -10.48
C PHE A 61 8.28 -4.97 -11.11
N PRO A 62 7.46 -5.42 -12.07
CA PRO A 62 7.61 -6.74 -12.68
C PRO A 62 8.96 -6.97 -13.39
N TYR A 63 9.60 -5.91 -13.91
CA TYR A 63 10.92 -6.02 -14.54
C TYR A 63 12.04 -6.35 -13.54
N TYR A 64 11.82 -6.06 -12.25
CA TYR A 64 12.82 -6.22 -11.20
C TYR A 64 12.60 -7.47 -10.34
N MET A 65 11.52 -8.22 -10.64
CA MET A 65 11.20 -9.49 -10.01
C MET A 65 11.55 -10.65 -10.93
N ASN A 66 12.31 -11.62 -10.44
CA ASN A 66 12.59 -12.86 -11.18
C ASN A 66 11.46 -13.86 -11.01
N THR A 67 10.28 -13.48 -11.52
CA THR A 67 9.02 -14.24 -11.52
C THR A 67 8.33 -14.03 -12.87
N TYR A 68 7.17 -14.63 -13.08
CA TYR A 68 6.33 -14.20 -14.21
C TYR A 68 5.71 -12.84 -13.92
N GLY A 69 5.42 -12.07 -14.98
CA GLY A 69 4.83 -10.75 -14.83
C GLY A 69 4.25 -10.18 -16.12
N PHE A 70 3.36 -9.21 -15.95
CA PHE A 70 2.79 -8.41 -17.02
C PHE A 70 2.95 -6.93 -16.70
N HIS A 71 3.47 -6.19 -17.66
CA HIS A 71 3.40 -4.72 -17.66
C HIS A 71 2.29 -4.34 -18.64
N THR A 72 1.17 -3.84 -18.12
CA THR A 72 -0.04 -3.61 -18.91
C THR A 72 -0.17 -2.15 -19.34
N ILE A 73 -1.35 -1.71 -19.74
CA ILE A 73 -1.62 -0.30 -20.03
C ILE A 73 -2.22 0.42 -18.83
N HIS A 74 -2.27 1.74 -18.88
CA HIS A 74 -2.64 2.63 -17.77
C HIS A 74 -3.98 2.24 -17.15
N GLY A 75 -3.94 1.94 -15.85
CA GLY A 75 -5.10 1.58 -15.04
C GLY A 75 -5.73 0.22 -15.37
N ARG A 76 -5.06 -0.66 -16.12
CA ARG A 76 -5.64 -1.94 -16.56
C ARG A 76 -5.09 -3.16 -15.85
N ALA A 77 -4.08 -3.02 -15.00
CA ALA A 77 -3.53 -4.10 -14.20
C ALA A 77 -4.62 -4.91 -13.47
N PRO A 78 -5.64 -4.29 -12.81
CA PRO A 78 -6.71 -5.04 -12.16
C PRO A 78 -7.53 -5.93 -13.10
N ALA A 79 -7.76 -5.51 -14.35
CA ALA A 79 -8.50 -6.30 -15.33
C ALA A 79 -7.68 -7.51 -15.79
N PHE A 80 -6.38 -7.32 -16.09
CA PHE A 80 -5.46 -8.40 -16.44
C PHE A 80 -5.32 -9.41 -15.30
N ALA A 81 -5.14 -8.91 -14.07
CA ALA A 81 -5.02 -9.75 -12.87
C ALA A 81 -6.28 -10.62 -12.66
N THR A 82 -7.46 -10.02 -12.86
CA THR A 82 -8.72 -10.78 -12.83
C THR A 82 -8.71 -11.90 -13.85
N GLY A 83 -8.29 -11.63 -15.08
CA GLY A 83 -8.20 -12.63 -16.14
C GLY A 83 -7.22 -13.76 -15.83
N VAL A 84 -6.00 -13.41 -15.38
CA VAL A 84 -4.96 -14.38 -15.00
C VAL A 84 -5.44 -15.28 -13.86
N LYS A 85 -5.98 -14.69 -12.80
CA LYS A 85 -6.46 -15.47 -11.63
C LYS A 85 -7.68 -16.34 -11.96
N THR A 86 -8.53 -15.90 -12.87
CA THR A 86 -9.68 -16.69 -13.33
C THR A 86 -9.25 -17.85 -14.24
N ALA A 87 -8.23 -17.63 -15.09
CA ALA A 87 -7.70 -18.66 -15.98
C ALA A 87 -6.91 -19.73 -15.22
N ASN A 88 -6.16 -19.35 -14.19
CA ASN A 88 -5.43 -20.26 -13.31
C ASN A 88 -5.56 -19.80 -11.85
N PRO A 89 -6.50 -20.38 -11.09
CA PRO A 89 -6.75 -20.02 -9.70
C PRO A 89 -5.60 -20.33 -8.72
N ASP A 90 -4.69 -21.22 -9.10
CA ASP A 90 -3.58 -21.66 -8.23
C ASP A 90 -2.43 -20.65 -8.21
N LEU A 91 -2.35 -19.74 -9.18
CA LEU A 91 -1.32 -18.72 -9.24
C LEU A 91 -1.45 -17.70 -8.07
N SER A 92 -0.33 -17.34 -7.50
CA SER A 92 -0.24 -16.21 -6.58
C SER A 92 -0.07 -14.91 -7.37
N VAL A 93 -1.13 -14.13 -7.46
CA VAL A 93 -1.20 -12.92 -8.29
C VAL A 93 -1.07 -11.66 -7.44
N TRP A 94 -0.10 -10.81 -7.79
CA TRP A 94 0.21 -9.55 -7.13
C TRP A 94 0.04 -8.39 -8.12
N VAL A 95 -0.87 -7.49 -7.82
CA VAL A 95 -1.09 -6.26 -8.60
C VAL A 95 -0.26 -5.14 -8.00
N VAL A 96 0.54 -4.48 -8.83
CA VAL A 96 1.31 -3.29 -8.44
C VAL A 96 0.81 -2.10 -9.23
N THR A 97 0.37 -1.07 -8.54
CA THR A 97 -0.16 0.17 -9.16
C THR A 97 0.21 1.38 -8.32
N GLY A 98 0.37 2.53 -8.95
CA GLY A 98 0.47 3.81 -8.26
C GLY A 98 -0.91 4.39 -7.97
N ASP A 99 -0.96 5.36 -7.08
CA ASP A 99 -2.18 6.11 -6.75
C ASP A 99 -2.81 6.76 -7.98
N GLY A 100 -2.00 7.36 -8.84
CA GLY A 100 -2.46 7.95 -10.11
C GLY A 100 -2.97 6.91 -11.10
N ASP A 101 -2.29 5.78 -11.24
CA ASP A 101 -2.67 4.70 -12.15
C ASP A 101 -3.94 3.98 -11.69
N GLY A 102 -3.98 3.60 -10.41
CA GLY A 102 -5.06 2.79 -9.85
C GLY A 102 -6.35 3.55 -9.56
N LEU A 103 -6.25 4.80 -9.11
CA LEU A 103 -7.41 5.58 -8.62
C LEU A 103 -7.92 6.63 -9.62
N SER A 104 -7.17 6.92 -10.71
CA SER A 104 -7.65 7.76 -11.80
C SER A 104 -8.30 6.88 -12.88
N ILE A 105 -7.65 6.71 -14.02
CA ILE A 105 -8.18 5.90 -15.13
C ILE A 105 -8.44 4.44 -14.74
N GLY A 106 -7.73 3.92 -13.72
CA GLY A 106 -7.90 2.57 -13.19
C GLY A 106 -9.06 2.39 -12.20
N GLY A 107 -9.65 3.49 -11.69
CA GLY A 107 -10.59 3.43 -10.56
C GLY A 107 -11.74 2.46 -10.75
N ASN A 108 -12.36 2.43 -11.93
CA ASN A 108 -13.42 1.48 -12.23
C ASN A 108 -12.94 0.01 -12.20
N HIS A 109 -11.76 -0.27 -12.74
CA HIS A 109 -11.22 -1.63 -12.76
C HIS A 109 -10.78 -2.08 -11.36
N LEU A 110 -10.21 -1.15 -10.57
CA LEU A 110 -9.82 -1.41 -9.19
C LEU A 110 -11.05 -1.70 -8.31
N LEU A 111 -12.14 -0.90 -8.43
CA LEU A 111 -13.42 -1.14 -7.78
C LEU A 111 -13.91 -2.56 -8.10
N HIS A 112 -13.96 -2.92 -9.37
CA HIS A 112 -14.47 -4.22 -9.79
C HIS A 112 -13.58 -5.40 -9.35
N LEU A 113 -12.26 -5.23 -9.28
CA LEU A 113 -11.35 -6.24 -8.75
C LEU A 113 -11.62 -6.46 -7.25
N VAL A 114 -11.65 -5.38 -6.45
CA VAL A 114 -11.90 -5.44 -5.01
C VAL A 114 -13.23 -6.13 -4.70
N ARG A 115 -14.32 -5.71 -5.34
CA ARG A 115 -15.66 -6.28 -5.09
C ARG A 115 -15.81 -7.74 -5.53
N ARG A 116 -14.99 -8.23 -6.50
CA ARG A 116 -14.98 -9.66 -6.90
C ARG A 116 -14.33 -10.54 -5.86
N ASN A 117 -13.49 -9.98 -5.03
CA ASN A 117 -12.82 -10.63 -3.92
C ASN A 117 -12.07 -11.91 -4.28
N LEU A 118 -11.39 -11.92 -5.44
CA LEU A 118 -10.53 -13.03 -5.84
C LEU A 118 -9.28 -13.07 -4.95
N ASP A 119 -8.75 -14.27 -4.67
CA ASP A 119 -7.56 -14.45 -3.83
C ASP A 119 -6.30 -13.90 -4.51
N MET A 120 -6.03 -12.61 -4.28
CA MET A 120 -4.86 -11.89 -4.80
C MET A 120 -4.53 -10.65 -3.97
N GLN A 121 -3.33 -10.11 -4.15
CA GLN A 121 -2.82 -8.96 -3.43
C GLN A 121 -2.76 -7.74 -4.34
N ILE A 122 -3.18 -6.58 -3.84
CA ILE A 122 -3.06 -5.28 -4.49
C ILE A 122 -2.10 -4.44 -3.65
N LEU A 123 -0.98 -4.02 -4.26
CA LEU A 123 -0.02 -3.09 -3.69
C LEU A 123 -0.20 -1.73 -4.38
N LEU A 124 -0.82 -0.78 -3.68
CA LEU A 124 -1.00 0.58 -4.15
C LEU A 124 0.10 1.46 -3.55
N PHE A 125 1.01 1.95 -4.39
CA PHE A 125 2.08 2.87 -3.99
C PHE A 125 1.54 4.29 -4.04
N ASN A 126 1.47 4.94 -2.88
CA ASN A 126 0.90 6.28 -2.76
C ASN A 126 1.98 7.32 -2.46
N ASN A 127 2.34 8.10 -3.46
CA ASN A 127 3.27 9.23 -3.35
C ASN A 127 2.60 10.58 -3.63
N GLN A 128 1.29 10.59 -3.82
CA GLN A 128 0.47 11.77 -4.10
C GLN A 128 0.93 12.60 -5.31
N VAL A 129 1.54 11.95 -6.32
CA VAL A 129 1.99 12.65 -7.53
C VAL A 129 2.16 11.68 -8.71
N TYR A 130 1.92 12.15 -9.93
CA TYR A 130 2.37 11.44 -11.14
C TYR A 130 3.88 11.70 -11.35
N GLY A 131 4.72 10.82 -10.76
CA GLY A 131 6.19 11.00 -10.81
C GLY A 131 6.77 10.77 -12.21
N LEU A 132 6.35 9.70 -12.91
CA LEU A 132 6.88 9.34 -14.22
C LEU A 132 6.69 10.44 -15.27
N THR A 133 5.59 11.14 -15.23
CA THR A 133 5.23 12.24 -16.15
C THR A 133 5.66 13.61 -15.64
N LYS A 134 6.51 13.66 -14.61
CA LYS A 134 7.22 14.84 -14.09
C LYS A 134 6.37 15.79 -13.24
N GLY A 135 5.48 15.24 -12.38
CA GLY A 135 4.98 15.95 -11.21
C GLY A 135 3.59 16.57 -11.33
N GLN A 136 2.69 16.00 -12.13
CA GLN A 136 1.27 16.37 -12.10
C GLN A 136 0.64 15.89 -10.79
N TYR A 137 -0.39 16.61 -10.29
CA TYR A 137 -1.15 16.14 -9.15
C TYR A 137 -1.93 14.86 -9.49
N SER A 138 -1.99 13.95 -8.54
CA SER A 138 -2.70 12.66 -8.63
C SER A 138 -4.04 12.73 -7.89
N PRO A 139 -4.90 11.72 -8.00
CA PRO A 139 -6.16 11.68 -7.25
C PRO A 139 -6.03 11.77 -5.73
N THR A 140 -4.85 11.43 -5.17
CA THR A 140 -4.60 11.49 -3.73
C THR A 140 -3.87 12.75 -3.30
N SER A 141 -3.47 13.61 -4.24
CA SER A 141 -2.77 14.88 -3.95
C SER A 141 -3.62 15.80 -3.09
N VAL A 142 -2.97 16.49 -2.18
CA VAL A 142 -3.66 17.45 -1.30
C VAL A 142 -4.28 18.60 -2.11
N LEU A 143 -5.43 19.08 -1.67
CA LEU A 143 -6.11 20.22 -2.27
C LEU A 143 -5.19 21.44 -2.32
N GLY A 144 -5.12 22.09 -3.47
CA GLY A 144 -4.25 23.24 -3.69
C GLY A 144 -2.80 22.90 -4.05
N MET A 145 -2.45 21.63 -4.24
CA MET A 145 -1.11 21.22 -4.68
C MET A 145 -0.79 21.86 -6.04
N LYS A 146 0.29 22.65 -6.09
CA LYS A 146 0.75 23.31 -7.32
C LYS A 146 1.66 22.40 -8.12
N SER A 147 1.47 22.40 -9.42
CA SER A 147 2.32 21.69 -10.37
C SER A 147 2.52 22.53 -11.63
N LYS A 148 3.42 22.11 -12.52
CA LYS A 148 3.62 22.81 -13.81
C LYS A 148 2.37 22.84 -14.68
N SER A 149 1.53 21.80 -14.60
CA SER A 149 0.26 21.72 -15.34
C SER A 149 -0.92 22.36 -14.59
N SER A 150 -0.76 22.70 -13.32
CA SER A 150 -1.79 23.31 -12.47
C SER A 150 -1.14 24.37 -11.58
N PRO A 151 -0.72 25.51 -12.13
CA PRO A 151 0.01 26.56 -11.41
C PRO A 151 -0.83 27.21 -10.30
N GLU A 152 -2.16 27.26 -10.46
CA GLU A 152 -3.10 27.78 -9.46
C GLU A 152 -3.37 26.79 -8.32
N GLY A 153 -2.94 25.53 -8.48
CA GLY A 153 -3.17 24.43 -7.55
C GLY A 153 -4.28 23.48 -7.98
N SER A 154 -4.30 22.29 -7.39
CA SER A 154 -5.37 21.30 -7.59
C SER A 154 -6.67 21.78 -6.96
N ILE A 155 -7.79 21.60 -7.66
CA ILE A 155 -9.14 21.95 -7.19
C ILE A 155 -9.93 20.73 -6.73
N ASP A 156 -9.42 19.54 -6.99
CA ASP A 156 -10.07 18.29 -6.65
C ASP A 156 -9.81 17.90 -5.20
N HIS A 157 -10.84 17.38 -4.52
CA HIS A 157 -10.67 16.78 -3.22
C HIS A 157 -9.93 15.44 -3.34
N PRO A 158 -8.93 15.17 -2.47
CA PRO A 158 -8.17 13.93 -2.54
C PRO A 158 -9.04 12.71 -2.25
N VAL A 159 -8.81 11.66 -3.02
CA VAL A 159 -9.35 10.33 -2.75
C VAL A 159 -8.54 9.70 -1.61
N ASP A 160 -9.22 9.19 -0.58
CA ASP A 160 -8.60 8.33 0.43
C ASP A 160 -8.66 6.87 -0.05
N PRO A 161 -7.50 6.21 -0.32
CA PRO A 161 -7.47 4.87 -0.87
C PRO A 161 -8.07 3.81 0.07
N ILE A 162 -7.94 4.00 1.38
CA ILE A 162 -8.49 3.08 2.38
C ILE A 162 -10.00 3.16 2.39
N SER A 163 -10.55 4.37 2.43
CA SER A 163 -12.01 4.59 2.36
C SER A 163 -12.59 4.07 1.05
N PHE A 164 -11.88 4.27 -0.06
CA PHE A 164 -12.26 3.71 -1.36
C PHE A 164 -12.34 2.19 -1.31
N ALA A 165 -11.28 1.51 -0.84
CA ALA A 165 -11.24 0.06 -0.76
C ALA A 165 -12.34 -0.52 0.15
N LEU A 166 -12.55 0.09 1.33
CA LEU A 166 -13.63 -0.28 2.25
C LEU A 166 -15.00 -0.07 1.63
N GLY A 167 -15.23 1.07 0.95
CA GLY A 167 -16.46 1.36 0.24
C GLY A 167 -16.76 0.39 -0.91
N CYS A 168 -15.72 -0.20 -1.51
CA CYS A 168 -15.84 -1.27 -2.52
C CYS A 168 -16.08 -2.65 -1.92
N GLY A 169 -16.10 -2.80 -0.59
CA GLY A 169 -16.32 -4.05 0.10
C GLY A 169 -15.07 -4.92 0.26
N ALA A 170 -13.88 -4.32 0.30
CA ALA A 170 -12.63 -5.04 0.56
C ALA A 170 -12.70 -5.82 1.88
N THR A 171 -12.25 -7.08 1.85
CA THR A 171 -12.25 -7.98 3.03
C THR A 171 -10.94 -7.92 3.80
N PHE A 172 -9.90 -7.36 3.21
CA PHE A 172 -8.63 -7.03 3.86
C PHE A 172 -8.15 -5.67 3.35
N VAL A 173 -7.87 -4.75 4.27
CA VAL A 173 -7.32 -3.43 3.98
C VAL A 173 -6.20 -3.13 4.96
N ALA A 174 -5.06 -2.69 4.45
CA ALA A 174 -3.92 -2.31 5.28
C ALA A 174 -3.21 -1.07 4.71
N ARG A 175 -2.53 -0.33 5.58
CA ARG A 175 -1.64 0.78 5.22
C ARG A 175 -0.29 0.57 5.90
N THR A 176 0.78 0.75 5.14
CA THR A 176 2.15 0.75 5.66
C THR A 176 2.96 1.86 5.00
N ILE A 177 4.24 1.97 5.35
CA ILE A 177 5.12 3.01 4.81
C ILE A 177 6.47 2.40 4.40
N ASP A 178 7.08 2.94 3.36
CA ASP A 178 8.30 2.44 2.73
C ASP A 178 9.52 2.36 3.67
N VAL A 179 9.61 3.25 4.66
CA VAL A 179 10.71 3.30 5.63
C VAL A 179 10.56 2.34 6.82
N ASP A 180 9.39 1.70 6.99
CA ASP A 180 9.15 0.74 8.08
C ASP A 180 9.13 -0.71 7.58
N ALA A 181 10.32 -1.22 7.29
CA ALA A 181 10.48 -2.56 6.74
C ALA A 181 9.87 -3.67 7.61
N LYS A 182 9.93 -3.53 8.94
CA LYS A 182 9.36 -4.53 9.86
C LYS A 182 7.84 -4.59 9.76
N HIS A 183 7.18 -3.44 9.82
CA HIS A 183 5.73 -3.35 9.70
C HIS A 183 5.29 -3.78 8.30
N MET A 184 6.01 -3.36 7.25
CA MET A 184 5.71 -3.76 5.86
C MET A 184 5.76 -5.27 5.68
N GLN A 185 6.79 -5.97 6.20
CA GLN A 185 6.87 -7.44 6.16
C GLN A 185 5.67 -8.11 6.81
N GLN A 186 5.25 -7.63 7.99
CA GLN A 186 4.07 -8.14 8.70
C GLN A 186 2.79 -7.94 7.89
N VAL A 187 2.60 -6.73 7.34
CA VAL A 187 1.42 -6.39 6.53
C VAL A 187 1.36 -7.24 5.26
N LEU A 188 2.46 -7.34 4.51
CA LEU A 188 2.52 -8.11 3.27
C LEU A 188 2.28 -9.61 3.52
N LYS A 189 2.84 -10.17 4.61
CA LYS A 189 2.59 -11.57 4.99
C LYS A 189 1.13 -11.81 5.33
N ARG A 190 0.51 -10.93 6.13
CA ARG A 190 -0.92 -11.01 6.47
C ARG A 190 -1.82 -10.83 5.24
N ALA A 191 -1.43 -9.95 4.31
CA ALA A 191 -2.14 -9.77 3.04
C ALA A 191 -2.11 -11.06 2.20
N TYR A 192 -0.97 -11.75 2.16
CA TYR A 192 -0.85 -13.03 1.48
C TYR A 192 -1.68 -14.14 2.14
N ASP A 193 -1.68 -14.20 3.47
CA ASP A 193 -2.41 -15.23 4.23
C ASP A 193 -3.93 -15.06 4.16
N HIS A 194 -4.40 -13.85 3.80
CA HIS A 194 -5.82 -13.56 3.64
C HIS A 194 -6.41 -14.31 2.44
N LYS A 195 -7.59 -14.89 2.62
CA LYS A 195 -8.35 -15.53 1.53
C LYS A 195 -9.36 -14.56 0.93
N GLY A 196 -9.05 -14.06 -0.24
CA GLY A 196 -9.75 -12.99 -0.94
C GLY A 196 -8.80 -11.89 -1.38
N THR A 197 -9.35 -10.77 -1.87
CA THR A 197 -8.54 -9.64 -2.33
C THR A 197 -8.03 -8.85 -1.13
N ALA A 198 -6.70 -8.80 -0.97
CA ALA A 198 -6.04 -7.95 0.00
C ALA A 198 -5.61 -6.63 -0.66
N PHE A 199 -6.06 -5.50 -0.11
CA PHE A 199 -5.68 -4.17 -0.53
C PHE A 199 -4.67 -3.58 0.46
N VAL A 200 -3.46 -3.30 -0.02
CA VAL A 200 -2.38 -2.71 0.78
C VAL A 200 -1.95 -1.38 0.17
N GLU A 201 -2.21 -0.30 0.87
CA GLU A 201 -1.64 1.01 0.56
C GLU A 201 -0.25 1.14 1.19
N ILE A 202 0.74 1.48 0.38
CA ILE A 202 2.10 1.72 0.83
C ILE A 202 2.43 3.18 0.58
N LEU A 203 2.55 3.95 1.67
CA LEU A 203 2.98 5.34 1.60
C LEU A 203 4.43 5.38 1.15
N GLN A 204 4.70 6.08 0.06
CA GLN A 204 5.98 6.07 -0.62
C GLN A 204 6.46 7.50 -0.87
N ASN A 205 7.71 7.80 -0.51
CA ASN A 205 8.30 9.11 -0.76
C ASN A 205 8.82 9.21 -2.20
N CYS A 206 8.42 10.29 -2.90
CA CYS A 206 8.96 10.65 -4.20
C CYS A 206 9.95 11.82 -4.04
N PRO A 207 11.28 11.57 -3.95
CA PRO A 207 12.26 12.62 -3.61
C PRO A 207 12.42 13.69 -4.68
N VAL A 208 11.87 13.48 -5.89
CA VAL A 208 12.04 14.42 -7.02
C VAL A 208 10.84 15.35 -7.19
N PHE A 209 9.62 14.85 -6.99
CA PHE A 209 8.41 15.61 -7.33
C PHE A 209 7.47 15.86 -6.13
N ASN A 210 7.65 15.15 -5.02
CA ASN A 210 6.83 15.32 -3.83
C ASN A 210 7.58 14.86 -2.58
N ASP A 211 8.79 15.39 -2.39
CA ASP A 211 9.66 15.04 -1.28
C ASP A 211 9.08 15.46 0.07
N GLY A 212 9.20 14.58 1.07
CA GLY A 212 8.75 14.85 2.43
C GLY A 212 7.23 14.86 2.63
N ILE A 213 6.43 14.41 1.65
CA ILE A 213 4.96 14.39 1.79
C ILE A 213 4.49 13.56 2.98
N TRP A 214 5.29 12.58 3.39
CA TRP A 214 5.03 11.69 4.52
C TRP A 214 5.96 11.91 5.72
N GLU A 215 6.68 13.05 5.79
CA GLU A 215 7.69 13.35 6.82
C GLU A 215 7.17 13.13 8.25
N ASP A 216 5.94 13.56 8.54
CA ASP A 216 5.30 13.39 9.86
C ASP A 216 5.22 11.92 10.32
N VAL A 217 5.22 10.96 9.40
CA VAL A 217 5.10 9.52 9.66
C VAL A 217 6.34 8.72 9.26
N GLU A 218 7.22 9.31 8.45
CA GLU A 218 8.52 8.73 8.09
C GLU A 218 9.55 8.93 9.20
N ASP A 219 9.61 10.12 9.80
CA ASP A 219 10.56 10.39 10.87
C ASP A 219 10.24 9.55 12.12
N ARG A 220 11.23 8.81 12.59
CA ARG A 220 11.12 7.97 13.78
C ARG A 220 10.75 8.74 15.05
N LYS A 221 11.10 10.02 15.13
CA LYS A 221 10.82 10.87 16.31
C LYS A 221 9.35 11.28 16.37
N THR A 222 8.73 11.53 15.22
CA THR A 222 7.34 12.00 15.12
C THR A 222 6.35 10.86 14.88
N ARG A 223 6.80 9.75 14.29
CA ARG A 223 5.96 8.60 13.93
C ARG A 223 5.08 8.10 15.07
N ALA A 224 5.64 7.90 16.25
CA ALA A 224 4.90 7.42 17.41
C ALA A 224 3.75 8.36 17.83
N GLN A 225 3.88 9.66 17.55
CA GLN A 225 2.87 10.68 17.85
C GLN A 225 1.81 10.83 16.76
N ASN A 226 2.09 10.33 15.56
CA ASN A 226 1.27 10.56 14.36
C ASN A 226 0.70 9.27 13.76
N THR A 227 1.07 8.09 14.29
CA THR A 227 0.58 6.80 13.78
C THR A 227 0.13 5.90 14.92
N ILE A 228 -0.86 5.07 14.61
CA ILE A 228 -1.30 3.97 15.45
C ILE A 228 -1.23 2.66 14.67
N VAL A 229 -0.72 1.60 15.29
CA VAL A 229 -0.81 0.24 14.76
C VAL A 229 -2.11 -0.36 15.28
N LEU A 230 -2.99 -0.77 14.36
CA LEU A 230 -4.26 -1.39 14.72
C LEU A 230 -4.06 -2.90 14.88
N GLU A 231 -4.36 -3.40 16.07
CA GLU A 231 -4.38 -4.83 16.38
C GLU A 231 -5.71 -5.18 17.02
N HIS A 232 -6.22 -6.39 16.70
CA HIS A 232 -7.51 -6.84 17.22
C HIS A 232 -7.51 -6.95 18.75
N GLY A 233 -8.50 -6.36 19.39
CA GLY A 233 -8.63 -6.38 20.85
C GLY A 233 -7.75 -5.38 21.62
N GLU A 234 -6.81 -4.71 20.93
CA GLU A 234 -5.94 -3.72 21.57
C GLU A 234 -6.59 -2.33 21.63
N PRO A 235 -6.29 -1.55 22.67
CA PRO A 235 -6.79 -0.17 22.78
C PRO A 235 -6.29 0.72 21.64
N LEU A 236 -7.14 1.62 21.16
CA LEU A 236 -6.77 2.63 20.17
C LEU A 236 -5.94 3.76 20.83
N VAL A 237 -4.76 3.42 21.32
CA VAL A 237 -3.86 4.33 22.02
C VAL A 237 -2.51 4.40 21.30
N PHE A 238 -1.96 5.61 21.17
CA PHE A 238 -0.70 5.88 20.50
C PHE A 238 0.04 7.05 21.16
N GLY A 239 1.24 7.37 20.68
CA GLY A 239 2.08 8.42 21.23
C GLY A 239 3.19 7.89 22.12
N THR A 240 3.96 8.82 22.71
CA THR A 240 5.00 8.48 23.68
C THR A 240 4.41 8.34 25.11
N PRO A 241 5.13 7.72 26.04
CA PRO A 241 4.67 7.61 27.43
C PRO A 241 4.25 8.94 28.04
N GLU A 242 4.95 10.03 27.69
CA GLU A 242 4.71 11.39 28.20
C GLU A 242 3.55 12.11 27.49
N ASN A 243 3.20 11.66 26.28
CA ASN A 243 2.15 12.28 25.47
C ASN A 243 1.29 11.20 24.82
N ARG A 244 0.60 10.43 25.63
CA ARG A 244 -0.34 9.38 25.16
C ARG A 244 -1.62 9.99 24.64
N LYS A 245 -2.04 9.53 23.49
CA LYS A 245 -3.27 9.91 22.80
C LYS A 245 -4.13 8.69 22.57
N GLY A 246 -5.43 8.89 22.51
CA GLY A 246 -6.37 7.83 22.15
C GLY A 246 -7.36 8.31 21.12
N ILE A 247 -7.99 7.37 20.41
CA ILE A 247 -9.09 7.64 19.50
C ILE A 247 -10.38 7.25 20.17
N LEU A 248 -11.26 8.23 20.35
CA LEU A 248 -12.61 8.06 20.88
C LEU A 248 -13.64 8.36 19.78
N MET A 249 -14.64 7.50 19.63
CA MET A 249 -15.79 7.79 18.78
C MET A 249 -16.76 8.72 19.52
N TYR A 250 -16.87 9.96 19.08
CA TYR A 250 -17.77 10.95 19.62
C TYR A 250 -18.79 11.36 18.56
N HIS A 251 -20.09 11.14 18.82
CA HIS A 251 -21.16 11.34 17.85
C HIS A 251 -20.89 10.74 16.45
N GLY A 252 -20.37 9.50 16.40
CA GLY A 252 -20.04 8.80 15.17
C GLY A 252 -18.82 9.32 14.41
N ARG A 253 -18.03 10.21 15.01
CA ARG A 253 -16.78 10.74 14.45
C ARG A 253 -15.58 10.38 15.33
N PRO A 254 -14.47 9.92 14.74
CA PRO A 254 -13.26 9.69 15.51
C PRO A 254 -12.67 11.02 15.98
N SER A 255 -12.32 11.09 17.25
CA SER A 255 -11.71 12.28 17.88
C SER A 255 -10.47 11.85 18.67
N ILE A 256 -9.40 12.63 18.55
CA ILE A 256 -8.17 12.39 19.31
C ILE A 256 -8.31 13.07 20.67
N ILE A 257 -8.07 12.30 21.73
CA ILE A 257 -8.07 12.78 23.11
C ILE A 257 -6.74 12.49 23.81
N ALA A 258 -6.38 13.30 24.78
CA ALA A 258 -5.27 12.99 25.69
C ALA A 258 -5.70 11.83 26.61
N VAL A 259 -4.86 10.80 26.72
CA VAL A 259 -5.14 9.65 27.58
C VAL A 259 -4.44 9.84 28.91
N SER A 260 -5.18 10.25 29.93
CA SER A 260 -4.68 10.28 31.31
C SER A 260 -5.07 9.05 32.11
N TYR A 261 -6.30 8.50 31.94
CA TYR A 261 -6.82 7.38 32.74
C TYR A 261 -7.95 6.54 32.09
N THR A 262 -8.23 6.65 30.80
CA THR A 262 -9.36 5.94 30.18
C THR A 262 -8.92 4.70 29.40
N HIS A 263 -9.58 3.55 29.63
CA HIS A 263 -9.44 2.35 28.81
C HIS A 263 -10.25 2.54 27.51
N LEU A 264 -9.53 2.88 26.43
CA LEU A 264 -10.11 2.91 25.10
C LEU A 264 -9.93 1.53 24.45
N ARG A 265 -11.01 0.82 24.18
CA ARG A 265 -10.98 -0.43 23.41
C ARG A 265 -11.28 -0.13 21.95
N ALA A 266 -10.61 -0.85 21.04
CA ALA A 266 -10.98 -0.87 19.65
C ALA A 266 -12.38 -1.47 19.51
N HIS A 267 -13.31 -0.77 18.85
CA HIS A 267 -14.55 -1.40 18.45
C HIS A 267 -14.25 -2.44 17.38
N GLU A 268 -14.75 -3.65 17.58
CA GLU A 268 -14.59 -4.75 16.62
C GLU A 268 -15.20 -4.35 15.27
N THR A 269 -14.38 -4.26 14.25
CA THR A 269 -14.84 -4.30 12.87
C THR A 269 -14.81 -5.75 12.42
N ARG A 270 -15.87 -6.22 11.78
CA ARG A 270 -16.00 -7.61 11.29
C ARG A 270 -15.04 -7.99 10.15
N SER A 271 -14.14 -7.11 9.76
CA SER A 271 -13.15 -7.31 8.71
C SER A 271 -11.74 -7.28 9.29
N ASN A 272 -10.82 -8.05 8.70
CA ASN A 272 -9.40 -8.07 9.04
C ASN A 272 -8.73 -6.72 8.69
N LEU A 273 -9.03 -5.69 9.49
CA LEU A 273 -8.46 -4.36 9.30
C LEU A 273 -7.08 -4.35 9.95
N VAL A 274 -6.03 -4.41 9.12
CA VAL A 274 -4.65 -4.17 9.53
C VAL A 274 -4.24 -2.85 8.93
N CYS A 275 -4.43 -1.78 9.68
CA CYS A 275 -4.15 -0.44 9.16
C CYS A 275 -3.32 0.37 10.17
N ARG A 276 -2.34 1.12 9.65
CA ARG A 276 -1.78 2.25 10.36
C ARG A 276 -2.63 3.48 10.00
N LEU A 277 -3.45 3.97 10.92
CA LEU A 277 -4.19 5.21 10.73
C LEU A 277 -3.22 6.40 10.77
N LEU A 278 -3.21 7.19 9.70
CA LEU A 278 -2.62 8.52 9.70
C LEU A 278 -3.61 9.49 10.35
N LEU A 279 -3.15 10.15 11.39
CA LEU A 279 -3.92 11.17 12.07
C LEU A 279 -3.53 12.52 11.47
N GLU A 280 -4.29 13.00 10.50
CA GLU A 280 -4.07 14.32 9.93
C GLU A 280 -4.26 15.41 11.00
N LYS A 281 -3.21 16.19 11.22
CA LYS A 281 -3.35 17.45 11.95
C LYS A 281 -4.17 18.41 11.08
N LYS A 282 -5.38 18.78 11.50
CA LYS A 282 -6.05 19.96 10.93
C LYS A 282 -5.11 21.14 11.09
N LYS A 283 -4.54 21.64 10.00
CA LYS A 283 -3.87 22.94 9.99
C LYS A 283 -4.92 23.96 10.43
N LYS A 284 -4.72 24.55 11.62
CA LYS A 284 -5.50 25.73 12.02
C LYS A 284 -5.24 26.80 10.96
N LYS A 285 -6.32 27.29 10.33
CA LYS A 285 -6.27 28.48 9.49
C LYS A 285 -5.93 29.69 10.37
#